data_dd9656293f0b89b1cf939201b9ca0a7e
#
_entry.id   dd9656293f0b89b1cf939201b9ca0a7e
#
_cell.length_a   1.000
_cell.length_b   1.000
_cell.length_c   1.000
_cell.angle_alpha   90.00
_cell.angle_beta   90.00
_cell.angle_gamma   90.00
#
_symmetry.space_group_name_H-M   'P 1'
#
loop_
_entity.id
_entity.type
_entity.pdbx_description
1 polymer ?
#
loop_
_entity_poly.entity_id
_entity_poly.type
_entity_poly.pdbx_seq_one_letter_code
_entity_poly.pdbx_strand_id
1 'polypeptide(L)'
;MTSSEFELIQHYFTGLGEGAAVRLGVGDDAAVLQVPEGHVLQISTDTALEGAHFLANLPAADIAYRSVMAAASDLAAMGAVPMASLLSLTLPKADSAWLRDFSTGLGAVCTETGLPLVGGDTTRGPLAITVTVMGSTPADQFMTRSGAEPGDRLCVSGTPGDAAAGLEILKGDLSVADASISAVLAARFTRPVARLILGQTLRDIASACIDISDGLLADAGHLATCSGVAIEVDSSLLPLSDALCSVVDMQQAKDWALAGGDDYELLFTLPCNTPLPAGCTQIGRVVSGSGISCDRVPERAGYDHFAH
;
A
#
# COMPACT_ATOMS: atom_id res chain seq x y z
N MET A 1 24.51 -28.13 -0.58
CA MET A 1 23.50 -28.93 0.11
C MET A 1 22.18 -28.20 -0.09
N THR A 2 21.15 -28.86 -0.61
CA THR A 2 19.80 -28.29 -0.73
C THR A 2 19.18 -28.33 0.67
N SER A 3 19.03 -27.17 1.30
CA SER A 3 18.32 -27.07 2.56
C SER A 3 16.85 -27.56 2.38
N SER A 4 16.33 -28.29 3.35
CA SER A 4 14.92 -28.64 3.38
C SER A 4 14.06 -27.40 3.62
N GLU A 5 12.77 -27.47 3.27
CA GLU A 5 11.81 -26.41 3.53
C GLU A 5 11.80 -25.97 5.00
N PHE A 6 11.77 -26.94 5.92
CA PHE A 6 11.80 -26.68 7.37
C PHE A 6 13.09 -25.96 7.82
N GLU A 7 14.24 -26.33 7.27
CA GLU A 7 15.50 -25.63 7.57
C GLU A 7 15.48 -24.18 7.06
N LEU A 8 14.88 -23.92 5.90
CA LEU A 8 14.70 -22.58 5.38
C LEU A 8 13.80 -21.73 6.28
N ILE A 9 12.63 -22.25 6.66
CA ILE A 9 11.67 -21.56 7.54
C ILE A 9 12.33 -21.25 8.89
N GLN A 10 12.98 -22.23 9.50
CA GLN A 10 13.65 -22.05 10.78
C GLN A 10 14.79 -21.03 10.71
N HIS A 11 15.56 -21.04 9.63
CA HIS A 11 16.75 -20.17 9.52
C HIS A 11 16.41 -18.72 9.18
N TYR A 12 15.40 -18.49 8.32
CA TYR A 12 15.12 -17.15 7.76
C TYR A 12 13.89 -16.47 8.36
N PHE A 13 12.92 -17.20 8.92
CA PHE A 13 11.62 -16.64 9.25
C PHE A 13 11.19 -16.77 10.72
N THR A 14 11.71 -17.73 11.48
CA THR A 14 11.26 -17.99 12.86
C THR A 14 11.49 -16.82 13.81
N GLY A 15 12.54 -16.02 13.63
CA GLY A 15 12.86 -14.88 14.50
C GLY A 15 12.03 -13.60 14.26
N LEU A 16 11.07 -13.63 13.33
CA LEU A 16 10.32 -12.44 12.92
C LEU A 16 8.91 -12.36 13.52
N GLY A 17 8.54 -13.30 14.41
CA GLY A 17 7.17 -13.52 14.87
C GLY A 17 6.81 -12.97 16.26
N GLU A 18 7.63 -12.11 16.87
CA GLU A 18 7.34 -11.55 18.19
C GLU A 18 6.44 -10.30 18.10
N GLY A 19 5.34 -10.28 18.86
CA GLY A 19 4.42 -9.15 18.92
C GLY A 19 3.41 -9.26 20.07
N ALA A 20 2.84 -8.13 20.48
CA ALA A 20 1.94 -8.06 21.64
C ALA A 20 0.68 -8.92 21.49
N ALA A 21 0.17 -9.06 20.27
CA ALA A 21 -1.00 -9.88 19.95
C ALA A 21 -0.66 -11.37 19.76
N VAL A 22 0.61 -11.75 19.62
CA VAL A 22 1.04 -13.11 19.31
C VAL A 22 1.14 -13.94 20.57
N ARG A 23 0.38 -15.04 20.65
CA ARG A 23 0.45 -16.06 21.72
C ARG A 23 1.27 -17.26 21.28
N LEU A 24 1.19 -17.60 19.99
CA LEU A 24 1.96 -18.64 19.34
C LEU A 24 2.25 -18.19 17.91
N GLY A 25 3.50 -18.19 17.50
CA GLY A 25 3.97 -17.81 16.16
C GLY A 25 4.45 -19.00 15.35
N VAL A 26 5.46 -18.78 14.49
CA VAL A 26 6.06 -19.80 13.62
C VAL A 26 6.61 -20.98 14.45
N GLY A 27 6.30 -22.21 14.02
CA GLY A 27 6.86 -23.44 14.63
C GLY A 27 5.83 -24.46 15.09
N ASP A 28 4.55 -24.16 14.98
CA ASP A 28 3.44 -25.07 15.23
C ASP A 28 2.50 -25.11 14.04
N ASP A 29 1.47 -25.95 14.03
CA ASP A 29 0.51 -26.14 12.93
C ASP A 29 -0.27 -24.85 12.59
N ALA A 30 -0.48 -23.97 13.57
CA ALA A 30 -1.14 -22.68 13.39
C ALA A 30 -0.64 -21.62 14.37
N ALA A 31 -0.67 -20.37 13.96
CA ALA A 31 -0.46 -19.24 14.86
C ALA A 31 -1.69 -19.00 15.76
N VAL A 32 -1.45 -18.48 16.96
CA VAL A 32 -2.53 -18.08 17.88
C VAL A 32 -2.39 -16.60 18.19
N LEU A 33 -3.42 -15.83 17.84
CA LEU A 33 -3.47 -14.40 18.07
C LEU A 33 -4.53 -14.03 19.11
N GLN A 34 -4.23 -13.02 19.92
CA GLN A 34 -5.18 -12.43 20.86
C GLN A 34 -5.71 -11.12 20.31
N VAL A 35 -6.96 -11.11 19.83
CA VAL A 35 -7.66 -9.87 19.49
C VAL A 35 -8.02 -9.16 20.80
N PRO A 36 -7.79 -7.82 20.93
CA PRO A 36 -8.18 -7.09 22.13
C PRO A 36 -9.70 -7.16 22.38
N GLU A 37 -10.10 -7.13 23.63
CA GLU A 37 -11.53 -7.13 24.00
C GLU A 37 -12.24 -5.90 23.40
N GLY A 38 -13.43 -6.12 22.84
CA GLY A 38 -14.22 -5.07 22.18
C GLY A 38 -13.71 -4.66 20.79
N HIS A 39 -12.72 -5.38 20.25
CA HIS A 39 -12.21 -5.16 18.89
C HIS A 39 -12.70 -6.22 17.92
N VAL A 40 -12.72 -5.86 16.64
CA VAL A 40 -12.91 -6.77 15.52
C VAL A 40 -11.60 -6.97 14.78
N LEU A 41 -11.41 -8.17 14.21
CA LEU A 41 -10.27 -8.51 13.39
C LEU A 41 -10.52 -8.09 11.95
N GLN A 42 -9.53 -7.46 11.33
CA GLN A 42 -9.50 -7.12 9.91
C GLN A 42 -8.36 -7.89 9.25
N ILE A 43 -8.64 -8.44 8.07
CA ILE A 43 -7.69 -9.27 7.33
C ILE A 43 -7.71 -8.83 5.87
N SER A 44 -6.53 -8.62 5.30
CA SER A 44 -6.34 -8.45 3.87
C SER A 44 -5.22 -9.33 3.34
N THR A 45 -5.22 -9.58 2.04
CA THR A 45 -4.22 -10.43 1.37
C THR A 45 -3.88 -9.86 0.01
N ASP A 46 -2.58 -9.62 -0.21
CA ASP A 46 -2.03 -9.19 -1.48
C ASP A 46 -1.01 -10.17 -2.03
N THR A 47 -0.99 -10.30 -3.36
CA THR A 47 0.00 -11.11 -4.07
C THR A 47 0.83 -10.25 -4.99
N ALA A 48 2.14 -10.22 -4.77
CA ALA A 48 3.12 -9.59 -5.63
C ALA A 48 3.78 -10.62 -6.56
N LEU A 49 3.75 -10.35 -7.86
CA LEU A 49 4.33 -11.19 -8.91
C LEU A 49 5.46 -10.46 -9.62
N GLU A 50 6.54 -11.21 -9.91
CA GLU A 50 7.64 -10.72 -10.74
C GLU A 50 7.13 -10.32 -12.13
N GLY A 51 7.54 -9.15 -12.60
CA GLY A 51 7.17 -8.58 -13.91
C GLY A 51 5.81 -7.88 -13.94
N ALA A 52 4.95 -8.06 -12.92
CA ALA A 52 3.69 -7.33 -12.77
C ALA A 52 3.77 -6.26 -11.67
N HIS A 53 4.16 -6.66 -10.46
CA HIS A 53 4.16 -5.78 -9.29
C HIS A 53 5.57 -5.32 -8.89
N PHE A 54 6.61 -6.01 -9.34
CA PHE A 54 7.99 -5.64 -9.12
C PHE A 54 8.89 -6.10 -10.28
N LEU A 55 9.98 -5.37 -10.49
CA LEU A 55 10.95 -5.68 -11.54
C LEU A 55 11.87 -6.82 -11.10
N ALA A 56 12.25 -7.68 -12.05
CA ALA A 56 13.12 -8.86 -11.81
C ALA A 56 14.48 -8.53 -11.21
N ASN A 57 14.96 -7.30 -11.39
CA ASN A 57 16.27 -6.84 -10.93
C ASN A 57 16.23 -6.09 -9.59
N LEU A 58 15.06 -6.01 -8.93
CA LEU A 58 15.01 -5.38 -7.61
C LEU A 58 15.74 -6.24 -6.56
N PRO A 59 16.39 -5.59 -5.57
CA PRO A 59 16.95 -6.27 -4.41
C PRO A 59 15.84 -7.05 -3.66
N ALA A 60 16.16 -8.26 -3.21
CA ALA A 60 15.20 -9.10 -2.50
C ALA A 60 14.67 -8.44 -1.22
N ALA A 61 15.49 -7.64 -0.53
CA ALA A 61 15.07 -6.86 0.63
C ALA A 61 13.98 -5.83 0.27
N ASP A 62 14.08 -5.17 -0.88
CA ASP A 62 13.09 -4.20 -1.33
C ASP A 62 11.81 -4.89 -1.80
N ILE A 63 11.92 -6.07 -2.44
CA ILE A 63 10.76 -6.89 -2.80
C ILE A 63 9.96 -7.28 -1.55
N ALA A 64 10.64 -7.77 -0.50
CA ALA A 64 10.00 -8.11 0.77
C ALA A 64 9.31 -6.90 1.41
N TYR A 65 10.04 -5.78 1.49
CA TYR A 65 9.56 -4.54 2.09
C TYR A 65 8.30 -4.03 1.38
N ARG A 66 8.37 -3.89 0.03
CA ARG A 66 7.26 -3.43 -0.78
C ARG A 66 6.03 -4.33 -0.65
N SER A 67 6.21 -5.66 -0.67
CA SER A 67 5.09 -6.61 -0.60
C SER A 67 4.32 -6.50 0.73
N VAL A 68 5.02 -6.30 1.85
CA VAL A 68 4.36 -6.10 3.16
C VAL A 68 3.70 -4.73 3.24
N MET A 69 4.36 -3.67 2.74
CA MET A 69 3.80 -2.31 2.79
C MET A 69 2.55 -2.18 1.92
N ALA A 70 2.51 -2.84 0.74
CA ALA A 70 1.32 -2.89 -0.09
C ALA A 70 0.13 -3.48 0.69
N ALA A 71 0.28 -4.69 1.23
CA ALA A 71 -0.77 -5.31 2.03
C ALA A 71 -1.14 -4.50 3.29
N ALA A 72 -0.16 -3.87 3.95
CA ALA A 72 -0.39 -3.02 5.12
C ALA A 72 -1.20 -1.75 4.80
N SER A 73 -1.18 -1.30 3.54
CA SER A 73 -1.95 -0.13 3.07
C SER A 73 -3.46 -0.35 3.22
N ASP A 74 -3.95 -1.58 3.02
CA ASP A 74 -5.36 -1.93 3.27
C ASP A 74 -5.74 -1.75 4.75
N LEU A 75 -4.84 -2.15 5.67
CA LEU A 75 -5.08 -1.91 7.10
C LEU A 75 -5.10 -0.42 7.43
N ALA A 76 -4.25 0.38 6.77
CA ALA A 76 -4.27 1.83 6.91
C ALA A 76 -5.58 2.43 6.41
N ALA A 77 -6.08 2.00 5.25
CA ALA A 77 -7.36 2.44 4.68
C ALA A 77 -8.56 2.12 5.59
N MET A 78 -8.45 1.02 6.37
CA MET A 78 -9.49 0.60 7.34
C MET A 78 -9.28 1.22 8.74
N GLY A 79 -8.18 1.95 8.98
CA GLY A 79 -7.83 2.53 10.28
C GLY A 79 -7.41 1.51 11.34
N ALA A 80 -6.94 0.34 10.91
CA ALA A 80 -6.59 -0.76 11.80
C ALA A 80 -5.23 -0.55 12.51
N VAL A 81 -5.15 -1.08 13.72
CA VAL A 81 -3.87 -1.28 14.40
C VAL A 81 -3.30 -2.62 13.94
N PRO A 82 -2.08 -2.66 13.36
CA PRO A 82 -1.43 -3.89 12.92
C PRO A 82 -1.26 -4.90 14.06
N MET A 83 -1.39 -6.20 13.74
CA MET A 83 -1.29 -7.27 14.72
C MET A 83 -0.32 -8.39 14.31
N ALA A 84 -0.40 -8.85 13.05
CA ALA A 84 0.40 -9.95 12.56
C ALA A 84 0.38 -10.03 11.02
N SER A 85 1.30 -10.81 10.46
CA SER A 85 1.32 -11.16 9.04
C SER A 85 1.58 -12.65 8.81
N LEU A 86 1.11 -13.16 7.67
CA LEU A 86 1.48 -14.46 7.10
C LEU A 86 2.16 -14.23 5.75
N LEU A 87 3.11 -15.09 5.40
CA LEU A 87 3.84 -15.05 4.14
C LEU A 87 3.71 -16.39 3.42
N SER A 88 3.09 -16.40 2.22
CA SER A 88 3.22 -17.51 1.28
C SER A 88 4.23 -17.12 0.22
N LEU A 89 5.37 -17.82 0.20
CA LEU A 89 6.52 -17.53 -0.65
C LEU A 89 6.73 -18.67 -1.65
N THR A 90 6.55 -18.39 -2.93
CA THR A 90 6.88 -19.32 -4.00
C THR A 90 8.18 -18.90 -4.66
N LEU A 91 9.15 -19.82 -4.76
CA LEU A 91 10.50 -19.58 -5.27
C LEU A 91 10.87 -20.55 -6.39
N PRO A 92 11.55 -20.11 -7.47
CA PRO A 92 12.06 -21.04 -8.49
C PRO A 92 13.20 -21.92 -7.96
N LYS A 93 13.97 -21.42 -7.01
CA LYS A 93 15.09 -22.11 -6.33
C LYS A 93 15.31 -21.54 -4.92
N ALA A 94 15.81 -22.37 -4.03
CA ALA A 94 16.28 -21.95 -2.69
C ALA A 94 17.68 -21.32 -2.78
N ASP A 95 17.75 -20.04 -3.09
CA ASP A 95 19.00 -19.28 -3.15
C ASP A 95 19.27 -18.62 -1.79
N SER A 96 20.30 -19.08 -1.10
CA SER A 96 20.61 -18.62 0.27
C SER A 96 21.00 -17.13 0.35
N ALA A 97 21.58 -16.56 -0.71
CA ALA A 97 21.90 -15.13 -0.72
C ALA A 97 20.63 -14.30 -0.87
N TRP A 98 19.76 -14.67 -1.80
CA TRP A 98 18.47 -14.04 -2.02
C TRP A 98 17.58 -14.13 -0.76
N LEU A 99 17.47 -15.33 -0.16
CA LEU A 99 16.66 -15.55 1.06
C LEU A 99 17.16 -14.73 2.26
N ARG A 100 18.48 -14.60 2.42
CA ARG A 100 19.05 -13.75 3.49
C ARG A 100 18.70 -12.29 3.29
N ASP A 101 18.82 -11.79 2.08
CA ASP A 101 18.48 -10.41 1.73
C ASP A 101 16.99 -10.17 1.91
N PHE A 102 16.14 -11.08 1.39
CA PHE A 102 14.69 -11.04 1.55
C PHE A 102 14.26 -11.03 3.03
N SER A 103 14.80 -11.94 3.85
CA SER A 103 14.47 -12.01 5.29
C SER A 103 14.93 -10.78 6.07
N THR A 104 16.03 -10.14 5.63
CA THR A 104 16.49 -8.88 6.22
C THR A 104 15.49 -7.75 5.94
N GLY A 105 15.04 -7.61 4.69
CA GLY A 105 14.00 -6.64 4.32
C GLY A 105 12.68 -6.91 5.01
N LEU A 106 12.29 -8.18 5.09
CA LEU A 106 11.07 -8.61 5.79
C LEU A 106 11.13 -8.26 7.28
N GLY A 107 12.24 -8.52 7.96
CA GLY A 107 12.42 -8.18 9.37
C GLY A 107 12.34 -6.67 9.62
N ALA A 108 12.93 -5.86 8.73
CA ALA A 108 12.87 -4.41 8.81
C ALA A 108 11.41 -3.91 8.72
N VAL A 109 10.66 -4.36 7.70
CA VAL A 109 9.28 -3.91 7.50
C VAL A 109 8.33 -4.45 8.58
N CYS A 110 8.51 -5.68 9.07
CA CYS A 110 7.74 -6.21 10.20
C CYS A 110 7.92 -5.35 11.46
N THR A 111 9.14 -4.89 11.72
CA THR A 111 9.44 -4.00 12.86
C THR A 111 8.82 -2.62 12.67
N GLU A 112 8.94 -2.03 11.48
CA GLU A 112 8.42 -0.70 11.16
C GLU A 112 6.89 -0.64 11.21
N THR A 113 6.22 -1.66 10.67
CA THR A 113 4.76 -1.70 10.59
C THR A 113 4.08 -2.25 11.84
N GLY A 114 4.82 -2.95 12.71
CA GLY A 114 4.24 -3.70 13.81
C GLY A 114 3.47 -4.95 13.35
N LEU A 115 3.85 -5.54 12.20
CA LEU A 115 3.28 -6.75 11.61
C LEU A 115 4.27 -7.93 11.74
N PRO A 116 4.41 -8.55 12.93
CA PRO A 116 5.26 -9.71 13.09
C PRO A 116 4.82 -10.85 12.17
N LEU A 117 5.77 -11.58 11.58
CA LEU A 117 5.50 -12.76 10.77
C LEU A 117 5.20 -13.95 11.66
N VAL A 118 3.97 -14.43 11.65
CA VAL A 118 3.51 -15.50 12.56
C VAL A 118 3.34 -16.86 11.89
N GLY A 119 3.49 -16.95 10.57
CA GLY A 119 3.37 -18.19 9.82
C GLY A 119 3.37 -17.96 8.32
N GLY A 120 3.04 -19.00 7.57
CA GLY A 120 2.97 -18.94 6.12
C GLY A 120 3.31 -20.27 5.47
N ASP A 121 3.70 -20.22 4.20
CA ASP A 121 4.09 -21.38 3.39
C ASP A 121 5.28 -21.04 2.51
N THR A 122 6.12 -22.03 2.21
CA THR A 122 7.24 -21.86 1.27
C THR A 122 7.25 -23.01 0.29
N THR A 123 7.06 -22.71 -1.00
CA THR A 123 6.94 -23.72 -2.02
C THR A 123 7.78 -23.41 -3.26
N ARG A 124 7.92 -24.38 -4.17
CA ARG A 124 8.67 -24.22 -5.41
C ARG A 124 7.76 -23.86 -6.56
N GLY A 125 8.07 -22.79 -7.29
CA GLY A 125 7.37 -22.34 -8.49
C GLY A 125 7.92 -21.02 -9.02
N PRO A 126 7.21 -20.33 -9.91
CA PRO A 126 7.53 -18.95 -10.29
C PRO A 126 7.57 -18.04 -9.07
N LEU A 127 8.44 -17.01 -9.09
CA LEU A 127 8.54 -16.09 -7.95
C LEU A 127 7.22 -15.36 -7.71
N ALA A 128 6.62 -15.63 -6.56
CA ALA A 128 5.40 -15.00 -6.09
C ALA A 128 5.45 -14.82 -4.57
N ILE A 129 5.02 -13.68 -4.11
CA ILE A 129 4.99 -13.31 -2.69
C ILE A 129 3.54 -12.96 -2.34
N THR A 130 2.90 -13.76 -1.50
CA THR A 130 1.56 -13.45 -0.98
C THR A 130 1.70 -13.11 0.49
N VAL A 131 1.28 -11.90 0.86
CA VAL A 131 1.28 -11.42 2.24
C VAL A 131 -0.15 -11.28 2.70
N THR A 132 -0.50 -11.96 3.79
CA THR A 132 -1.77 -11.74 4.50
C THR A 132 -1.47 -10.94 5.75
N VAL A 133 -2.14 -9.81 5.91
CA VAL A 133 -2.01 -8.93 7.06
C VAL A 133 -3.26 -8.97 7.93
N MET A 134 -3.05 -8.86 9.23
CA MET A 134 -4.10 -8.86 10.24
C MET A 134 -3.95 -7.63 11.12
N GLY A 135 -5.05 -6.93 11.35
CA GLY A 135 -5.12 -5.76 12.22
C GLY A 135 -6.44 -5.75 12.99
N SER A 136 -6.60 -4.84 13.92
CA SER A 136 -7.84 -4.69 14.68
C SER A 136 -8.24 -3.23 14.88
N THR A 137 -9.55 -3.02 14.99
CA THR A 137 -10.15 -1.75 15.42
C THR A 137 -11.18 -2.03 16.51
N PRO A 138 -11.58 -1.03 17.32
CA PRO A 138 -12.82 -1.12 18.07
C PRO A 138 -13.98 -1.50 17.15
N ALA A 139 -14.95 -2.29 17.64
CA ALA A 139 -15.95 -2.96 16.82
C ALA A 139 -16.78 -2.03 15.92
N ASP A 140 -16.99 -0.79 16.35
CA ASP A 140 -17.84 0.19 15.64
C ASP A 140 -17.03 1.35 15.01
N GLN A 141 -15.71 1.21 14.89
CA GLN A 141 -14.81 2.29 14.46
C GLN A 141 -13.91 1.94 13.27
N PHE A 142 -14.27 1.03 12.41
CA PHE A 142 -13.50 0.78 11.18
C PHE A 142 -14.00 1.66 10.03
N MET A 143 -13.06 2.14 9.22
CA MET A 143 -13.38 2.87 7.99
C MET A 143 -13.76 1.91 6.86
N THR A 144 -14.52 2.42 5.90
CA THR A 144 -14.93 1.69 4.69
C THR A 144 -14.82 2.60 3.47
N ARG A 145 -14.91 2.01 2.28
CA ARG A 145 -15.05 2.75 1.02
C ARG A 145 -16.41 3.42 0.86
N SER A 146 -17.39 3.08 1.72
CA SER A 146 -18.73 3.67 1.73
C SER A 146 -18.88 4.65 2.89
N GLY A 147 -19.79 5.64 2.73
CA GLY A 147 -20.10 6.63 3.76
C GLY A 147 -19.81 8.07 3.36
N ALA A 148 -19.22 8.30 2.17
CA ALA A 148 -19.09 9.67 1.65
C ALA A 148 -20.45 10.29 1.36
N GLU A 149 -20.65 11.55 1.77
CA GLU A 149 -21.90 12.29 1.60
C GLU A 149 -21.69 13.53 0.72
N PRO A 150 -22.70 13.94 -0.08
CA PRO A 150 -22.64 15.21 -0.80
C PRO A 150 -22.35 16.39 0.12
N GLY A 151 -21.30 17.16 -0.19
CA GLY A 151 -20.77 18.25 0.64
C GLY A 151 -19.47 17.90 1.36
N ASP A 152 -19.09 16.64 1.40
CA ASP A 152 -17.77 16.24 1.89
C ASP A 152 -16.66 16.73 0.96
N ARG A 153 -15.49 16.98 1.53
CA ARG A 153 -14.26 17.27 0.82
C ARG A 153 -13.56 15.96 0.46
N LEU A 154 -13.07 15.85 -0.78
CA LEU A 154 -12.15 14.76 -1.15
C LEU A 154 -10.73 15.18 -0.82
N CYS A 155 -10.00 14.34 -0.10
CA CYS A 155 -8.66 14.63 0.39
C CYS A 155 -7.72 13.45 0.11
N VAL A 156 -6.43 13.76 -0.07
CA VAL A 156 -5.37 12.77 -0.29
C VAL A 156 -4.19 13.04 0.64
N SER A 157 -3.52 12.00 1.09
CA SER A 157 -2.25 12.11 1.81
C SER A 157 -1.06 12.16 0.85
N GLY A 158 0.08 12.71 1.32
CA GLY A 158 1.36 12.69 0.62
C GLY A 158 1.35 13.32 -0.77
N THR A 159 2.12 12.73 -1.68
CA THR A 159 2.35 13.21 -3.05
C THR A 159 2.18 12.07 -4.05
N PRO A 160 0.95 11.83 -4.57
CA PRO A 160 0.70 10.81 -5.58
C PRO A 160 1.51 11.05 -6.86
N GLY A 161 1.88 9.96 -7.55
CA GLY A 161 2.61 9.98 -8.81
C GLY A 161 4.13 9.84 -8.66
N ASP A 162 4.67 10.02 -7.46
CA ASP A 162 6.10 9.80 -7.20
C ASP A 162 6.52 8.36 -7.46
N ALA A 163 5.67 7.38 -7.12
CA ALA A 163 5.93 5.96 -7.35
C ALA A 163 5.99 5.63 -8.84
N ALA A 164 5.11 6.21 -9.66
CA ALA A 164 5.14 6.05 -11.12
C ALA A 164 6.45 6.58 -11.72
N ALA A 165 6.91 7.77 -11.31
CA ALA A 165 8.21 8.30 -11.71
C ALA A 165 9.36 7.36 -11.29
N GLY A 166 9.30 6.83 -10.08
CA GLY A 166 10.26 5.87 -9.55
C GLY A 166 10.34 4.60 -10.38
N LEU A 167 9.21 4.07 -10.80
CA LEU A 167 9.14 2.91 -11.69
C LEU A 167 9.78 3.17 -13.06
N GLU A 168 9.50 4.32 -13.69
CA GLU A 168 10.09 4.69 -14.98
C GLU A 168 11.61 4.90 -14.89
N ILE A 169 12.10 5.44 -13.76
CA ILE A 169 13.54 5.52 -13.48
C ILE A 169 14.17 4.12 -13.39
N LEU A 170 13.54 3.19 -12.65
CA LEU A 170 14.05 1.83 -12.45
C LEU A 170 14.01 0.98 -13.72
N LYS A 171 13.06 1.23 -14.62
CA LYS A 171 13.02 0.65 -15.97
C LYS A 171 14.10 1.23 -16.89
N GLY A 172 14.61 2.43 -16.61
CA GLY A 172 15.52 3.17 -17.46
C GLY A 172 14.81 4.03 -18.54
N ASP A 173 13.51 4.17 -18.46
CA ASP A 173 12.69 4.96 -19.40
C ASP A 173 12.70 6.46 -19.04
N LEU A 174 12.97 6.79 -17.77
CA LEU A 174 13.21 8.17 -17.31
C LEU A 174 14.65 8.33 -16.81
N SER A 175 15.40 9.24 -17.46
CA SER A 175 16.77 9.58 -17.05
C SER A 175 16.77 10.86 -16.20
N VAL A 176 17.27 10.77 -14.98
CA VAL A 176 17.38 11.87 -14.02
C VAL A 176 18.83 12.17 -13.73
N ALA A 177 19.29 13.40 -14.01
CA ALA A 177 20.69 13.79 -13.86
C ALA A 177 21.12 13.91 -12.38
N ASP A 178 20.19 14.33 -11.50
CA ASP A 178 20.43 14.43 -10.06
C ASP A 178 20.19 13.06 -9.39
N ALA A 179 21.26 12.43 -8.93
CA ALA A 179 21.22 11.12 -8.29
C ALA A 179 20.39 11.13 -6.99
N SER A 180 20.29 12.25 -6.28
CA SER A 180 19.51 12.36 -5.05
C SER A 180 18.00 12.37 -5.35
N ILE A 181 17.60 13.09 -6.37
CA ILE A 181 16.18 13.11 -6.84
C ILE A 181 15.82 11.73 -7.40
N SER A 182 16.69 11.13 -8.21
CA SER A 182 16.50 9.77 -8.73
C SER A 182 16.30 8.76 -7.61
N ALA A 183 17.12 8.81 -6.55
CA ALA A 183 16.99 7.91 -5.40
C ALA A 183 15.70 8.11 -4.61
N VAL A 184 15.28 9.36 -4.39
CA VAL A 184 14.03 9.68 -3.69
C VAL A 184 12.82 9.12 -4.44
N LEU A 185 12.72 9.37 -5.75
CA LEU A 185 11.60 8.87 -6.56
C LEU A 185 11.63 7.34 -6.68
N ALA A 186 12.80 6.73 -6.95
CA ALA A 186 12.94 5.28 -6.99
C ALA A 186 12.51 4.62 -5.65
N ALA A 187 12.83 5.26 -4.52
CA ALA A 187 12.42 4.78 -3.20
C ALA A 187 10.90 4.78 -3.00
N ARG A 188 10.17 5.71 -3.63
CA ARG A 188 8.70 5.72 -3.54
C ARG A 188 8.08 4.45 -4.13
N PHE A 189 8.69 3.89 -5.17
CA PHE A 189 8.28 2.61 -5.76
C PHE A 189 8.82 1.40 -4.97
N THR A 190 10.13 1.39 -4.64
CA THR A 190 10.76 0.21 -4.04
C THR A 190 10.43 0.06 -2.55
N ARG A 191 10.23 1.16 -1.86
CA ARG A 191 9.94 1.23 -0.42
C ARG A 191 8.77 2.17 -0.14
N PRO A 192 7.54 1.82 -0.59
CA PRO A 192 6.36 2.61 -0.28
C PRO A 192 6.11 2.66 1.23
N VAL A 193 5.28 3.59 1.66
CA VAL A 193 4.97 3.78 3.09
C VAL A 193 3.46 3.68 3.28
N ALA A 194 3.00 2.59 3.88
CA ALA A 194 1.61 2.46 4.32
C ALA A 194 1.29 3.51 5.40
N ARG A 195 0.20 4.22 5.25
CA ARG A 195 -0.20 5.34 6.10
C ARG A 195 -0.92 4.89 7.39
N LEU A 196 -0.39 3.86 8.08
CA LEU A 196 -1.01 3.21 9.24
C LEU A 196 -1.41 4.19 10.35
N ILE A 197 -0.53 5.11 10.73
CA ILE A 197 -0.80 6.09 11.80
C ILE A 197 -1.85 7.12 11.34
N LEU A 198 -1.78 7.56 10.08
CA LEU A 198 -2.78 8.45 9.52
C LEU A 198 -4.14 7.75 9.46
N GLY A 199 -4.21 6.50 9.01
CA GLY A 199 -5.42 5.70 8.98
C GLY A 199 -6.10 5.63 10.36
N GLN A 200 -5.33 5.36 11.41
CA GLN A 200 -5.85 5.37 12.79
C GLN A 200 -6.39 6.74 13.21
N THR A 201 -5.75 7.83 12.75
CA THR A 201 -6.23 9.20 13.01
C THR A 201 -7.51 9.51 12.24
N LEU A 202 -7.62 9.05 10.99
CA LEU A 202 -8.79 9.27 10.13
C LEU A 202 -10.03 8.52 10.59
N ARG A 203 -9.85 7.40 11.28
CA ARG A 203 -10.94 6.51 11.74
C ARG A 203 -12.08 7.24 12.45
N ASP A 204 -11.77 8.27 13.22
CA ASP A 204 -12.77 9.00 14.00
C ASP A 204 -13.34 10.23 13.26
N ILE A 205 -12.82 10.57 12.08
CA ILE A 205 -13.16 11.83 11.40
C ILE A 205 -13.51 11.68 9.91
N ALA A 206 -13.05 10.62 9.24
CA ALA A 206 -13.32 10.41 7.82
C ALA A 206 -14.68 9.76 7.61
N SER A 207 -15.41 10.21 6.57
CA SER A 207 -16.70 9.61 6.16
C SER A 207 -16.46 8.32 5.37
N ALA A 208 -15.41 8.28 4.51
CA ALA A 208 -15.00 7.11 3.74
C ALA A 208 -13.50 7.18 3.48
N CYS A 209 -12.86 6.02 3.26
CA CYS A 209 -11.43 5.92 2.99
C CYS A 209 -11.12 4.73 2.09
N ILE A 210 -10.11 4.88 1.24
CA ILE A 210 -9.48 3.86 0.40
C ILE A 210 -8.00 4.20 0.28
N ASP A 211 -7.13 3.23 0.08
CA ASP A 211 -5.75 3.49 -0.33
C ASP A 211 -5.64 3.65 -1.85
N ILE A 212 -4.54 4.23 -2.33
CA ILE A 212 -4.27 4.43 -3.75
C ILE A 212 -3.29 3.35 -4.21
N SER A 213 -3.82 2.31 -4.85
CA SER A 213 -3.06 1.19 -5.41
C SER A 213 -3.09 1.18 -6.94
N ASP A 214 -4.26 1.35 -7.54
CA ASP A 214 -4.47 1.31 -9.00
C ASP A 214 -4.34 2.68 -9.66
N GLY A 215 -4.39 3.75 -8.88
CA GLY A 215 -4.34 5.13 -9.27
C GLY A 215 -5.51 5.95 -8.72
N LEU A 216 -5.25 7.21 -8.40
CA LEU A 216 -6.17 8.10 -7.69
C LEU A 216 -7.57 8.14 -8.31
N LEU A 217 -7.67 8.23 -9.64
CA LEU A 217 -8.97 8.27 -10.31
C LEU A 217 -9.72 6.93 -10.26
N ALA A 218 -9.01 5.80 -10.40
CA ALA A 218 -9.61 4.48 -10.32
C ALA A 218 -10.15 4.25 -8.91
N ASP A 219 -9.34 4.52 -7.88
CA ASP A 219 -9.69 4.33 -6.48
C ASP A 219 -10.78 5.31 -6.01
N ALA A 220 -10.77 6.57 -6.48
CA ALA A 220 -11.87 7.50 -6.29
C ALA A 220 -13.18 7.01 -6.92
N GLY A 221 -13.10 6.32 -8.06
CA GLY A 221 -14.26 5.70 -8.70
C GLY A 221 -14.86 4.58 -7.86
N HIS A 222 -14.03 3.78 -7.19
CA HIS A 222 -14.47 2.76 -6.23
C HIS A 222 -15.17 3.40 -5.01
N LEU A 223 -14.58 4.45 -4.45
CA LEU A 223 -15.16 5.19 -3.33
C LEU A 223 -16.52 5.82 -3.71
N ALA A 224 -16.61 6.44 -4.88
CA ALA A 224 -17.85 7.00 -5.41
C ALA A 224 -18.94 5.95 -5.56
N THR A 225 -18.58 4.78 -6.13
CA THR A 225 -19.50 3.66 -6.36
C THR A 225 -19.99 3.07 -5.03
N CYS A 226 -19.08 2.81 -4.09
CA CYS A 226 -19.43 2.24 -2.79
C CYS A 226 -20.30 3.18 -1.93
N SER A 227 -20.12 4.50 -2.10
CA SER A 227 -20.90 5.51 -1.37
C SER A 227 -22.19 5.94 -2.10
N GLY A 228 -22.36 5.57 -3.37
CA GLY A 228 -23.53 5.97 -4.18
C GLY A 228 -23.58 7.47 -4.48
N VAL A 229 -22.43 8.11 -4.68
CA VAL A 229 -22.26 9.54 -4.90
C VAL A 229 -21.46 9.83 -6.18
N ALA A 230 -21.37 11.10 -6.57
CA ALA A 230 -20.40 11.55 -7.56
C ALA A 230 -19.23 12.25 -6.86
N ILE A 231 -18.03 12.10 -7.42
CA ILE A 231 -16.81 12.75 -6.95
C ILE A 231 -16.26 13.66 -8.05
N GLU A 232 -15.98 14.91 -7.71
CA GLU A 232 -15.31 15.88 -8.56
C GLU A 232 -13.88 16.09 -8.07
N VAL A 233 -12.89 15.78 -8.93
CA VAL A 233 -11.45 15.99 -8.68
C VAL A 233 -10.98 17.21 -9.44
N ASP A 234 -10.26 18.11 -8.77
CA ASP A 234 -9.61 19.28 -9.36
C ASP A 234 -8.11 19.02 -9.49
N SER A 235 -7.64 18.78 -10.71
CA SER A 235 -6.22 18.49 -10.99
C SER A 235 -5.27 19.63 -10.63
N SER A 236 -5.78 20.85 -10.45
CA SER A 236 -4.96 21.99 -10.03
C SER A 236 -4.58 21.97 -8.56
N LEU A 237 -5.30 21.18 -7.75
CA LEU A 237 -5.10 21.03 -6.31
C LEU A 237 -4.23 19.81 -5.93
N LEU A 238 -3.79 19.00 -6.91
CA LEU A 238 -2.97 17.82 -6.65
C LEU A 238 -1.66 18.20 -5.96
N PRO A 239 -1.30 17.56 -4.84
CA PRO A 239 -0.03 17.77 -4.17
C PRO A 239 1.07 17.03 -4.93
N LEU A 240 1.78 17.73 -5.80
CA LEU A 240 2.93 17.19 -6.55
C LEU A 240 4.22 17.49 -5.78
N SER A 241 5.13 16.53 -5.69
CA SER A 241 6.43 16.75 -5.05
C SER A 241 7.35 17.62 -5.92
N ASP A 242 8.25 18.36 -5.28
CA ASP A 242 9.29 19.11 -5.99
C ASP A 242 10.19 18.18 -6.80
N ALA A 243 10.44 16.96 -6.31
CA ALA A 243 11.20 15.93 -6.99
C ALA A 243 10.54 15.55 -8.32
N LEU A 244 9.25 15.21 -8.30
CA LEU A 244 8.48 14.87 -9.49
C LEU A 244 8.44 16.04 -10.49
N CYS A 245 8.11 17.25 -10.04
CA CYS A 245 8.04 18.46 -10.87
C CYS A 245 9.39 18.87 -11.49
N SER A 246 10.52 18.41 -10.91
CA SER A 246 11.85 18.69 -11.43
C SER A 246 12.29 17.76 -12.56
N VAL A 247 11.64 16.61 -12.75
CA VAL A 247 12.08 15.55 -13.68
C VAL A 247 11.15 15.39 -14.89
N VAL A 248 9.92 15.86 -14.81
CA VAL A 248 8.94 15.83 -15.90
C VAL A 248 8.18 17.15 -15.96
N ASP A 249 7.49 17.40 -17.08
CA ASP A 249 6.61 18.55 -17.17
C ASP A 249 5.35 18.40 -16.31
N MET A 250 4.68 19.52 -16.07
CA MET A 250 3.49 19.58 -15.21
C MET A 250 2.34 18.69 -15.69
N GLN A 251 2.25 18.45 -17.00
CA GLN A 251 1.19 17.61 -17.57
C GLN A 251 1.44 16.14 -17.22
N GLN A 252 2.66 15.67 -17.44
CA GLN A 252 3.06 14.31 -17.10
C GLN A 252 3.02 14.06 -15.59
N ALA A 253 3.44 15.03 -14.77
CA ALA A 253 3.36 14.94 -13.31
C ALA A 253 1.91 14.73 -12.84
N LYS A 254 0.97 15.50 -13.40
CA LYS A 254 -0.47 15.36 -13.10
C LYS A 254 -1.03 14.02 -13.59
N ASP A 255 -0.64 13.53 -14.77
CA ASP A 255 -1.09 12.25 -15.28
C ASP A 255 -0.64 11.10 -14.38
N TRP A 256 0.59 11.13 -13.90
CA TRP A 256 1.09 10.14 -12.97
C TRP A 256 0.40 10.24 -11.60
N ALA A 257 0.15 11.42 -11.09
CA ALA A 257 -0.59 11.61 -9.84
C ALA A 257 -2.04 11.12 -9.91
N LEU A 258 -2.69 11.22 -11.08
CA LEU A 258 -4.07 10.80 -11.28
C LEU A 258 -4.22 9.30 -11.57
N ALA A 259 -3.25 8.69 -12.25
CA ALA A 259 -3.40 7.34 -12.80
C ALA A 259 -2.20 6.40 -12.60
N GLY A 260 -1.16 6.85 -11.87
CA GLY A 260 0.11 6.11 -11.76
C GLY A 260 0.04 4.83 -10.96
N GLY A 261 -0.76 4.76 -9.93
CA GLY A 261 -0.81 3.63 -9.00
C GLY A 261 0.44 3.46 -8.12
N ASP A 262 0.44 2.44 -7.30
CA ASP A 262 1.55 2.07 -6.39
C ASP A 262 1.96 3.15 -5.36
N ASP A 263 1.11 4.17 -5.16
CA ASP A 263 1.41 5.29 -4.24
C ASP A 263 1.22 4.91 -2.78
N TYR A 264 0.25 4.02 -2.47
CA TYR A 264 -0.11 3.58 -1.11
C TYR A 264 -0.37 4.75 -0.15
N GLU A 265 -0.83 5.88 -0.72
CA GLU A 265 -1.39 7.01 -0.01
C GLU A 265 -2.86 6.74 0.32
N LEU A 266 -3.44 7.50 1.26
CA LEU A 266 -4.87 7.40 1.56
C LEU A 266 -5.65 8.47 0.81
N LEU A 267 -6.72 8.04 0.13
CA LEU A 267 -7.76 8.88 -0.46
C LEU A 267 -9.00 8.76 0.43
N PHE A 268 -9.48 9.88 0.94
CA PHE A 268 -10.55 9.87 1.93
C PHE A 268 -11.47 11.08 1.81
N THR A 269 -12.66 10.96 2.37
CA THR A 269 -13.62 12.07 2.45
C THR A 269 -13.76 12.57 3.87
N LEU A 270 -13.89 13.90 4.01
CA LEU A 270 -14.08 14.57 5.29
C LEU A 270 -15.31 15.48 5.24
N PRO A 271 -16.16 15.49 6.29
CA PRO A 271 -17.15 16.54 6.46
C PRO A 271 -16.52 17.94 6.36
N CYS A 272 -17.21 18.90 5.74
CA CYS A 272 -16.64 20.19 5.37
C CYS A 272 -16.00 20.98 6.53
N ASN A 273 -16.48 20.81 7.76
CA ASN A 273 -16.01 21.51 8.96
C ASN A 273 -14.93 20.73 9.74
N THR A 274 -14.56 19.52 9.33
CA THR A 274 -13.54 18.71 10.01
C THR A 274 -12.15 19.27 9.71
N PRO A 275 -11.26 19.47 10.69
CA PRO A 275 -9.88 19.89 10.41
C PRO A 275 -9.16 18.89 9.50
N LEU A 276 -8.41 19.40 8.52
CA LEU A 276 -7.59 18.55 7.64
C LEU A 276 -6.34 18.10 8.39
N PRO A 277 -6.02 16.79 8.44
CA PRO A 277 -4.79 16.30 9.04
C PRO A 277 -3.55 16.84 8.35
N ALA A 278 -2.45 16.97 9.10
CA ALA A 278 -1.17 17.40 8.56
C ALA A 278 -0.68 16.42 7.47
N GLY A 279 -0.06 16.94 6.42
CA GLY A 279 0.43 16.16 5.28
C GLY A 279 -0.66 15.65 4.33
N CYS A 280 -1.90 16.16 4.47
CA CYS A 280 -3.01 15.86 3.57
C CYS A 280 -3.44 17.12 2.81
N THR A 281 -4.00 16.93 1.63
CA THR A 281 -4.45 17.99 0.73
C THR A 281 -5.88 17.75 0.27
N GLN A 282 -6.73 18.76 0.31
CA GLN A 282 -8.03 18.70 -0.35
C GLN A 282 -7.83 18.81 -1.86
N ILE A 283 -8.34 17.83 -2.62
CA ILE A 283 -8.18 17.76 -4.08
C ILE A 283 -9.51 17.74 -4.83
N GLY A 284 -10.61 17.86 -4.11
CA GLY A 284 -11.93 17.77 -4.73
C GLY A 284 -13.06 17.82 -3.72
N ARG A 285 -14.22 17.36 -4.17
CA ARG A 285 -15.45 17.31 -3.36
C ARG A 285 -16.37 16.17 -3.77
N VAL A 286 -17.25 15.80 -2.85
CA VAL A 286 -18.34 14.86 -3.07
C VAL A 286 -19.62 15.65 -3.44
N VAL A 287 -20.32 15.21 -4.48
CA VAL A 287 -21.57 15.83 -4.93
C VAL A 287 -22.65 14.79 -5.17
N SER A 288 -23.91 15.21 -5.27
CA SER A 288 -25.02 14.32 -5.63
C SER A 288 -24.83 13.81 -7.08
N GLY A 289 -25.10 12.53 -7.29
CA GLY A 289 -24.95 11.89 -8.60
C GLY A 289 -24.25 10.55 -8.48
N SER A 290 -23.52 10.16 -9.53
CA SER A 290 -22.73 8.92 -9.57
C SER A 290 -21.50 9.08 -10.45
N GLY A 291 -20.44 8.32 -10.14
CA GLY A 291 -19.21 8.28 -10.90
C GLY A 291 -18.22 9.36 -10.51
N ILE A 292 -17.19 9.53 -11.35
CA ILE A 292 -16.10 10.47 -11.11
C ILE A 292 -15.96 11.45 -12.28
N SER A 293 -15.62 12.68 -11.97
CA SER A 293 -15.22 13.69 -12.96
C SER A 293 -13.92 14.36 -12.53
N CYS A 294 -13.08 14.67 -13.53
CA CYS A 294 -11.85 15.42 -13.35
C CYS A 294 -11.71 16.38 -14.54
N ASP A 295 -11.19 17.58 -14.31
CA ASP A 295 -10.87 18.55 -15.35
C ASP A 295 -9.74 18.07 -16.28
N ARG A 296 -9.00 17.02 -15.88
CA ARG A 296 -7.99 16.33 -16.66
C ARG A 296 -8.28 14.85 -16.74
N VAL A 297 -8.23 14.30 -17.95
CA VAL A 297 -8.39 12.86 -18.20
C VAL A 297 -7.07 12.31 -18.73
N PRO A 298 -6.31 11.52 -17.95
CA PRO A 298 -5.13 10.81 -18.44
C PRO A 298 -5.48 9.83 -19.54
N GLU A 299 -4.51 9.43 -20.37
CA GLU A 299 -4.73 8.42 -21.41
C GLU A 299 -5.17 7.06 -20.85
N ARG A 300 -4.74 6.74 -19.62
CA ARG A 300 -5.17 5.56 -18.84
C ARG A 300 -5.73 6.04 -17.51
N ALA A 301 -6.85 5.46 -17.10
CA ALA A 301 -7.52 5.84 -15.84
C ALA A 301 -6.98 5.12 -14.59
N GLY A 302 -6.00 4.24 -14.74
CA GLY A 302 -5.41 3.41 -13.68
C GLY A 302 -4.89 2.09 -14.20
N TYR A 303 -4.41 1.23 -13.31
CA TYR A 303 -3.95 -0.12 -13.62
C TYR A 303 -5.12 -1.13 -13.58
N ASP A 304 -5.15 -2.07 -14.51
CA ASP A 304 -6.09 -3.20 -14.52
C ASP A 304 -5.34 -4.46 -14.96
N HIS A 305 -5.34 -5.49 -14.12
CA HIS A 305 -4.66 -6.77 -14.37
C HIS A 305 -5.14 -7.50 -15.62
N PHE A 306 -6.37 -7.26 -16.07
CA PHE A 306 -7.03 -7.99 -17.16
C PHE A 306 -7.38 -7.10 -18.37
N ALA A 307 -7.14 -5.79 -18.28
CA ALA A 307 -7.27 -4.89 -19.43
C ALA A 307 -6.03 -5.06 -20.34
N HIS A 308 -6.28 -5.33 -21.63
CA HIS A 308 -5.28 -5.46 -22.69
C HIS A 308 -5.14 -4.16 -23.49
#